data_118b0441c4c65ad335ba7d4c030ca284
#
_entry.id   118b0441c4c65ad335ba7d4c030ca284
#
_cell.length_a   1.000
_cell.length_b   1.000
_cell.length_c   1.000
_cell.angle_alpha   90.00
_cell.angle_beta   90.00
_cell.angle_gamma   90.00
#
_symmetry.space_group_name_H-M   'P 1'
#
loop_
_entity.id
_entity.type
_entity.pdbx_description
1 polymer ?
#
loop_
_entity_poly.entity_id
_entity_poly.type
_entity_poly.pdbx_seq_one_letter_code
_entity_poly.pdbx_strand_id
1 'polypeptide(L)'
;VMAFSSSAVAFSALLCGISPGWQAFLVAFITVFLFFLQLRIADEFKDAEEDAKYRPYRAVPRGLVSLRELGVMFAIAAAIQLSLTLWLDTRLIYLLLLTWGYLALMSVEFFARDWLKSRHITYLWTHMLIMPLVDLFATAAYWGPTTGSPPAGLGWFLAASFTNGLVIEIGRKIRLHENEEEGVPTYSKLWGISKAGRVWIG
;
A
#
# COMPACT_ATOMS: atom_id res chain seq x y z
N VAL A 1 6.85 7.00 -5.34
CA VAL A 1 5.58 6.86 -6.07
C VAL A 1 5.79 6.95 -7.57
N MET A 2 6.46 8.00 -8.11
CA MET A 2 6.68 8.13 -9.57
C MET A 2 7.32 6.87 -10.19
N ALA A 3 8.47 6.42 -9.67
CA ALA A 3 9.13 5.22 -10.19
C ALA A 3 8.21 3.98 -10.13
N PHE A 4 7.49 3.81 -9.03
CA PHE A 4 6.55 2.71 -8.83
C PHE A 4 5.43 2.70 -9.88
N SER A 5 4.69 3.81 -10.01
CA SER A 5 3.58 3.89 -10.97
C SER A 5 4.05 3.86 -12.42
N SER A 6 5.19 4.51 -12.73
CA SER A 6 5.73 4.53 -14.09
C SER A 6 6.26 3.15 -14.52
N SER A 7 6.89 2.39 -13.60
CA SER A 7 7.34 1.03 -13.89
C SER A 7 6.16 0.09 -14.16
N ALA A 8 5.05 0.22 -13.44
CA ALA A 8 3.83 -0.57 -13.66
C ALA A 8 3.25 -0.34 -15.06
N VAL A 9 3.08 0.93 -15.45
CA VAL A 9 2.58 1.29 -16.80
C VAL A 9 3.57 0.85 -17.87
N ALA A 10 4.86 1.12 -17.73
CA ALA A 10 5.89 0.78 -18.71
C ALA A 10 6.02 -0.74 -18.89
N PHE A 11 6.01 -1.51 -17.80
CA PHE A 11 6.07 -2.96 -17.86
C PHE A 11 4.85 -3.55 -18.57
N SER A 12 3.66 -3.04 -18.24
CA SER A 12 2.41 -3.44 -18.91
C SER A 12 2.46 -3.13 -20.42
N ALA A 13 2.95 -1.96 -20.80
CA ALA A 13 3.13 -1.56 -22.19
C ALA A 13 4.15 -2.43 -22.93
N LEU A 14 5.24 -2.78 -22.28
CA LEU A 14 6.26 -3.70 -22.81
C LEU A 14 5.66 -5.07 -23.13
N LEU A 15 4.83 -5.62 -22.23
CA LEU A 15 4.16 -6.89 -22.45
C LEU A 15 3.14 -6.85 -23.59
N CYS A 16 2.48 -5.71 -23.82
CA CYS A 16 1.50 -5.53 -24.90
C CYS A 16 2.14 -5.12 -26.23
N GLY A 17 3.40 -4.68 -26.25
CA GLY A 17 4.09 -4.23 -27.47
C GLY A 17 3.60 -2.91 -28.05
N ILE A 18 2.86 -2.10 -27.28
CA ILE A 18 2.27 -0.82 -27.72
C ILE A 18 2.72 0.28 -26.77
N SER A 19 3.13 1.44 -27.29
CA SER A 19 3.57 2.58 -26.48
C SER A 19 2.40 3.18 -25.68
N PRO A 20 2.61 3.47 -24.37
CA PRO A 20 1.56 4.02 -23.52
C PRO A 20 1.31 5.50 -23.79
N GLY A 21 0.06 5.91 -23.75
CA GLY A 21 -0.32 7.33 -23.75
C GLY A 21 -0.03 7.98 -22.39
N TRP A 22 0.11 9.30 -22.38
CA TRP A 22 0.36 10.09 -21.14
C TRP A 22 -0.75 9.94 -20.11
N GLN A 23 -2.00 9.68 -20.55
CA GLN A 23 -3.16 9.50 -19.66
C GLN A 23 -2.95 8.32 -18.70
N ALA A 24 -2.42 7.19 -19.20
CA ALA A 24 -2.14 6.02 -18.37
C ALA A 24 -1.14 6.36 -17.25
N PHE A 25 -0.07 7.08 -17.57
CA PHE A 25 0.92 7.52 -16.58
C PHE A 25 0.32 8.49 -15.55
N LEU A 26 -0.48 9.46 -16.01
CA LEU A 26 -1.12 10.44 -15.12
C LEU A 26 -2.07 9.76 -14.14
N VAL A 27 -2.97 8.92 -14.65
CA VAL A 27 -3.96 8.22 -13.80
C VAL A 27 -3.27 7.26 -12.85
N ALA A 28 -2.32 6.45 -13.33
CA ALA A 28 -1.56 5.54 -12.48
C ALA A 28 -0.80 6.31 -11.38
N PHE A 29 -0.12 7.41 -11.72
CA PHE A 29 0.63 8.21 -10.75
C PHE A 29 -0.26 8.79 -9.67
N ILE A 30 -1.33 9.51 -10.05
CA ILE A 30 -2.21 10.16 -9.08
C ILE A 30 -2.93 9.11 -8.22
N THR A 31 -3.44 8.05 -8.83
CA THR A 31 -4.19 7.02 -8.09
C THR A 31 -3.29 6.25 -7.12
N VAL A 32 -2.08 5.87 -7.52
CA VAL A 32 -1.10 5.23 -6.64
C VAL A 32 -0.68 6.15 -5.50
N PHE A 33 -0.42 7.43 -5.80
CA PHE A 33 -0.11 8.42 -4.75
C PHE A 33 -1.23 8.52 -3.72
N LEU A 34 -2.48 8.57 -4.18
CA LEU A 34 -3.64 8.65 -3.30
C LEU A 34 -3.87 7.34 -2.53
N PHE A 35 -3.57 6.16 -3.10
CA PHE A 35 -3.58 4.91 -2.34
C PHE A 35 -2.57 4.93 -1.19
N PHE A 36 -1.33 5.37 -1.44
CA PHE A 36 -0.34 5.47 -0.35
C PHE A 36 -0.73 6.51 0.71
N LEU A 37 -1.37 7.61 0.30
CA LEU A 37 -1.93 8.59 1.23
C LEU A 37 -3.05 7.96 2.08
N GLN A 38 -3.97 7.23 1.45
CA GLN A 38 -5.06 6.55 2.14
C GLN A 38 -4.57 5.47 3.10
N LEU A 39 -3.56 4.68 2.72
CA LEU A 39 -2.90 3.72 3.60
C LEU A 39 -2.31 4.42 4.83
N ARG A 40 -1.63 5.55 4.61
CA ARG A 40 -1.05 6.32 5.72
C ARG A 40 -2.11 6.89 6.64
N ILE A 41 -3.23 7.40 6.08
CA ILE A 41 -4.37 7.89 6.86
C ILE A 41 -5.00 6.74 7.66
N ALA A 42 -5.21 5.57 7.03
CA ALA A 42 -5.77 4.41 7.70
C ALA A 42 -4.91 3.97 8.92
N ASP A 43 -3.57 4.04 8.80
CA ASP A 43 -2.67 3.78 9.93
C ASP A 43 -2.87 4.77 11.07
N GLU A 44 -3.07 6.08 10.78
CA GLU A 44 -3.31 7.08 11.84
C GLU A 44 -4.62 6.81 12.61
N PHE A 45 -5.68 6.33 11.92
CA PHE A 45 -6.92 5.93 12.59
C PHE A 45 -6.74 4.67 13.43
N LYS A 46 -6.05 3.68 12.88
CA LYS A 46 -5.84 2.37 13.52
C LYS A 46 -4.98 2.48 14.78
N ASP A 47 -3.94 3.29 14.71
CA ASP A 47 -2.92 3.39 15.77
C ASP A 47 -3.16 4.58 16.72
N ALA A 48 -4.29 5.32 16.59
CA ALA A 48 -4.54 6.58 17.31
C ALA A 48 -4.36 6.48 18.84
N GLU A 49 -4.89 5.42 19.47
CA GLU A 49 -4.78 5.20 20.91
C GLU A 49 -3.35 4.83 21.34
N GLU A 50 -2.68 3.97 20.56
CA GLU A 50 -1.30 3.54 20.81
C GLU A 50 -0.34 4.72 20.62
N ASP A 51 -0.57 5.55 19.58
CA ASP A 51 0.23 6.75 19.32
C ASP A 51 0.04 7.83 20.39
N ALA A 52 -1.17 8.04 20.86
CA ALA A 52 -1.41 8.97 21.97
C ALA A 52 -0.66 8.57 23.24
N LYS A 53 -0.51 7.28 23.51
CA LYS A 53 0.15 6.76 24.70
C LYS A 53 1.67 6.70 24.57
N TYR A 54 2.18 6.18 23.46
CA TYR A 54 3.62 5.85 23.31
C TYR A 54 4.38 6.81 22.42
N ARG A 55 3.68 7.55 21.55
CA ARG A 55 4.27 8.45 20.56
C ARG A 55 3.59 9.83 20.53
N PRO A 56 3.51 10.53 21.69
CA PRO A 56 2.79 11.80 21.79
C PRO A 56 3.38 12.92 20.92
N TYR A 57 4.58 12.71 20.39
CA TYR A 57 5.26 13.63 19.45
C TYR A 57 4.73 13.57 18.02
N ARG A 58 3.89 12.57 17.64
CA ARG A 58 3.30 12.45 16.31
C ARG A 58 2.26 13.55 16.06
N ALA A 59 1.95 13.77 14.76
CA ALA A 59 1.13 14.90 14.33
C ALA A 59 -0.30 14.88 14.91
N VAL A 60 -0.95 13.73 14.94
CA VAL A 60 -2.31 13.58 15.47
C VAL A 60 -2.36 13.76 16.98
N PRO A 61 -1.55 13.06 17.81
CA PRO A 61 -1.52 13.29 19.26
C PRO A 61 -1.16 14.72 19.66
N ARG A 62 -0.31 15.40 18.88
CA ARG A 62 0.05 16.81 19.11
C ARG A 62 -1.03 17.80 18.74
N GLY A 63 -2.12 17.35 18.11
CA GLY A 63 -3.18 18.24 17.64
C GLY A 63 -2.81 19.08 16.41
N LEU A 64 -1.73 18.74 15.68
CA LEU A 64 -1.34 19.43 14.44
C LEU A 64 -2.29 19.11 13.28
N VAL A 65 -2.90 17.93 13.31
CA VAL A 65 -3.93 17.48 12.39
C VAL A 65 -4.91 16.59 13.14
N SER A 66 -6.19 16.74 12.90
CA SER A 66 -7.25 15.93 13.51
C SER A 66 -7.58 14.71 12.64
N LEU A 67 -8.07 13.64 13.26
CA LEU A 67 -8.60 12.47 12.53
C LEU A 67 -9.75 12.87 11.60
N ARG A 68 -10.54 13.89 11.95
CA ARG A 68 -11.61 14.41 11.08
C ARG A 68 -11.06 15.00 9.80
N GLU A 69 -10.02 15.81 9.86
CA GLU A 69 -9.34 16.37 8.68
C GLU A 69 -8.75 15.26 7.80
N LEU A 70 -8.10 14.27 8.41
CA LEU A 70 -7.60 13.09 7.69
C LEU A 70 -8.73 12.30 7.02
N GLY A 71 -9.88 12.15 7.68
CA GLY A 71 -11.05 11.50 7.10
C GLY A 71 -11.62 12.27 5.89
N VAL A 72 -11.63 13.60 5.95
CA VAL A 72 -12.01 14.44 4.80
C VAL A 72 -11.01 14.28 3.65
N MET A 73 -9.70 14.28 3.95
CA MET A 73 -8.66 14.05 2.93
C MET A 73 -8.80 12.66 2.28
N PHE A 74 -9.11 11.64 3.06
CA PHE A 74 -9.37 10.29 2.55
C PHE A 74 -10.56 10.27 1.58
N ALA A 75 -11.66 10.94 1.93
CA ALA A 75 -12.86 11.02 1.07
C ALA A 75 -12.58 11.80 -0.23
N ILE A 76 -11.85 12.91 -0.15
CA ILE A 76 -11.42 13.68 -1.33
C ILE A 76 -10.52 12.80 -2.22
N ALA A 77 -9.56 12.09 -1.65
CA ALA A 77 -8.70 11.17 -2.39
C ALA A 77 -9.51 10.09 -3.13
N ALA A 78 -10.50 9.49 -2.45
CA ALA A 78 -11.40 8.50 -3.06
C ALA A 78 -12.22 9.11 -4.22
N ALA A 79 -12.75 10.33 -4.06
CA ALA A 79 -13.49 11.00 -5.12
C ALA A 79 -12.62 11.30 -6.35
N ILE A 80 -11.37 11.72 -6.15
CA ILE A 80 -10.41 11.94 -7.25
C ILE A 80 -10.08 10.61 -7.94
N GLN A 81 -9.78 9.55 -7.19
CA GLN A 81 -9.50 8.22 -7.75
C GLN A 81 -10.69 7.72 -8.59
N LEU A 82 -11.90 7.84 -8.08
CA LEU A 82 -13.11 7.44 -8.80
C LEU A 82 -13.26 8.24 -10.11
N SER A 83 -13.12 9.56 -10.04
CA SER A 83 -13.26 10.43 -11.21
C SER A 83 -12.24 10.12 -12.29
N LEU A 84 -10.96 9.92 -11.93
CA LEU A 84 -9.89 9.55 -12.86
C LEU A 84 -10.10 8.16 -13.46
N THR A 85 -10.57 7.22 -12.66
CA THR A 85 -10.89 5.86 -13.09
C THR A 85 -12.00 5.87 -14.14
N LEU A 86 -13.10 6.56 -13.86
CA LEU A 86 -14.23 6.68 -14.79
C LEU A 86 -13.86 7.46 -16.07
N TRP A 87 -12.99 8.47 -15.93
CA TRP A 87 -12.50 9.23 -17.08
C TRP A 87 -11.62 8.39 -18.01
N LEU A 88 -10.76 7.53 -17.46
CA LEU A 88 -9.84 6.71 -18.25
C LEU A 88 -10.55 5.49 -18.87
N ASP A 89 -11.19 4.67 -18.05
CA ASP A 89 -11.97 3.50 -18.48
C ASP A 89 -12.89 3.03 -17.34
N THR A 90 -14.19 2.99 -17.59
CA THR A 90 -15.19 2.59 -16.59
C THR A 90 -15.01 1.16 -16.07
N ARG A 91 -14.38 0.28 -16.84
CA ARG A 91 -14.09 -1.10 -16.44
C ARG A 91 -13.11 -1.20 -15.28
N LEU A 92 -12.24 -0.20 -15.11
CA LEU A 92 -11.28 -0.14 -14.00
C LEU A 92 -11.95 0.05 -12.63
N ILE A 93 -13.23 0.40 -12.59
CA ILE A 93 -13.99 0.54 -11.34
C ILE A 93 -13.94 -0.75 -10.49
N TYR A 94 -13.95 -1.93 -11.12
CA TYR A 94 -13.89 -3.20 -10.42
C TYR A 94 -12.56 -3.38 -9.67
N LEU A 95 -11.45 -2.97 -10.28
CA LEU A 95 -10.13 -3.02 -9.65
C LEU A 95 -9.97 -1.96 -8.56
N LEU A 96 -10.55 -0.77 -8.78
CA LEU A 96 -10.59 0.28 -7.75
C LEU A 96 -11.36 -0.20 -6.52
N LEU A 97 -12.56 -0.76 -6.72
CA LEU A 97 -13.39 -1.30 -5.63
C LEU A 97 -12.73 -2.48 -4.93
N LEU A 98 -12.05 -3.37 -5.66
CA LEU A 98 -11.27 -4.47 -5.08
C LEU A 98 -10.16 -3.93 -4.17
N THR A 99 -9.41 -2.95 -4.63
CA THR A 99 -8.31 -2.35 -3.85
C THR A 99 -8.84 -1.59 -2.62
N TRP A 100 -9.92 -0.82 -2.77
CA TRP A 100 -10.57 -0.15 -1.63
C TRP A 100 -11.17 -1.14 -0.64
N GLY A 101 -11.81 -2.22 -1.13
CA GLY A 101 -12.35 -3.26 -0.27
C GLY A 101 -11.25 -3.94 0.55
N TYR A 102 -10.11 -4.24 -0.09
CA TYR A 102 -8.96 -4.80 0.63
C TYR A 102 -8.37 -3.82 1.64
N LEU A 103 -8.21 -2.54 1.26
CA LEU A 103 -7.75 -1.48 2.16
C LEU A 103 -8.69 -1.34 3.37
N ALA A 104 -10.00 -1.37 3.16
CA ALA A 104 -10.98 -1.31 4.25
C ALA A 104 -10.87 -2.51 5.18
N LEU A 105 -10.76 -3.74 4.65
CA LEU A 105 -10.57 -4.96 5.45
C LEU A 105 -9.26 -4.90 6.25
N MET A 106 -8.18 -4.44 5.64
CA MET A 106 -6.88 -4.28 6.29
C MET A 106 -6.94 -3.23 7.41
N SER A 107 -7.67 -2.13 7.21
CA SER A 107 -7.81 -1.06 8.21
C SER A 107 -8.54 -1.52 9.48
N VAL A 108 -9.43 -2.51 9.37
CA VAL A 108 -10.10 -3.14 10.51
C VAL A 108 -9.45 -4.47 10.93
N GLU A 109 -8.18 -4.69 10.51
CA GLU A 109 -7.42 -5.91 10.82
C GLU A 109 -8.18 -7.20 10.49
N PHE A 110 -8.92 -7.20 9.38
CA PHE A 110 -9.74 -8.33 8.91
C PHE A 110 -10.70 -8.87 9.97
N PHE A 111 -11.15 -8.03 10.91
CA PHE A 111 -11.96 -8.40 12.09
C PHE A 111 -11.30 -9.45 13.01
N ALA A 112 -9.99 -9.62 12.91
CA ALA A 112 -9.22 -10.64 13.63
C ALA A 112 -7.94 -10.05 14.28
N ARG A 113 -8.03 -8.84 14.86
CA ARG A 113 -6.91 -8.05 15.35
C ARG A 113 -5.96 -8.84 16.28
N ASP A 114 -6.49 -9.45 17.33
CA ASP A 114 -5.67 -10.15 18.32
C ASP A 114 -5.02 -11.41 17.74
N TRP A 115 -5.77 -12.12 16.89
CA TRP A 115 -5.28 -13.30 16.19
C TRP A 115 -4.15 -12.95 15.22
N LEU A 116 -4.28 -11.84 14.48
CA LEU A 116 -3.24 -11.35 13.57
C LEU A 116 -2.03 -10.81 14.32
N LYS A 117 -2.23 -10.00 15.37
CA LYS A 117 -1.13 -9.44 16.20
C LYS A 117 -0.28 -10.55 16.83
N SER A 118 -0.86 -11.71 17.17
CA SER A 118 -0.10 -12.85 17.68
C SER A 118 0.69 -13.62 16.62
N ARG A 119 0.43 -13.37 15.31
CA ARG A 119 1.03 -14.10 14.18
C ARG A 119 1.72 -13.13 13.21
N HIS A 120 2.89 -12.65 13.59
CA HIS A 120 3.61 -11.57 12.89
C HIS A 120 3.88 -11.87 11.40
N ILE A 121 4.13 -13.12 11.02
CA ILE A 121 4.33 -13.51 9.62
C ILE A 121 3.01 -13.41 8.85
N THR A 122 1.91 -13.92 9.41
CA THR A 122 0.58 -13.80 8.77
C THR A 122 0.17 -12.34 8.65
N TYR A 123 0.40 -11.54 9.69
CA TYR A 123 0.19 -10.10 9.66
C TYR A 123 0.96 -9.43 8.51
N LEU A 124 2.26 -9.72 8.40
CA LEU A 124 3.12 -9.21 7.33
C LEU A 124 2.55 -9.55 5.95
N TRP A 125 2.24 -10.83 5.72
CA TRP A 125 1.73 -11.30 4.43
C TRP A 125 0.39 -10.66 4.06
N THR A 126 -0.58 -10.66 4.97
CA THR A 126 -1.89 -10.08 4.71
C THR A 126 -1.82 -8.57 4.46
N HIS A 127 -0.95 -7.84 5.16
CA HIS A 127 -0.83 -6.40 4.93
C HIS A 127 -0.06 -6.06 3.65
N MET A 128 0.94 -6.88 3.27
CA MET A 128 1.71 -6.62 2.05
C MET A 128 0.98 -7.00 0.76
N LEU A 129 -0.10 -7.78 0.81
CA LEU A 129 -0.94 -8.06 -0.36
C LEU A 129 -1.61 -6.81 -0.96
N ILE A 130 -1.67 -5.70 -0.23
CA ILE A 130 -2.13 -4.42 -0.80
C ILE A 130 -1.20 -3.93 -1.91
N MET A 131 0.10 -4.22 -1.85
CA MET A 131 1.08 -3.75 -2.84
C MET A 131 0.78 -4.28 -4.24
N PRO A 132 0.67 -5.61 -4.48
CA PRO A 132 0.28 -6.11 -5.79
C PRO A 132 -1.13 -5.70 -6.23
N LEU A 133 -2.06 -5.39 -5.32
CA LEU A 133 -3.37 -4.85 -5.70
C LEU A 133 -3.27 -3.42 -6.24
N VAL A 134 -2.46 -2.57 -5.60
CA VAL A 134 -2.17 -1.23 -6.10
C VAL A 134 -1.44 -1.28 -7.43
N ASP A 135 -0.48 -2.20 -7.60
CA ASP A 135 0.22 -2.40 -8.87
C ASP A 135 -0.68 -3.00 -9.95
N LEU A 136 -1.60 -3.89 -9.59
CA LEU A 136 -2.59 -4.41 -10.53
C LEU A 136 -3.46 -3.27 -11.09
N PHE A 137 -3.90 -2.33 -10.24
CA PHE A 137 -4.61 -1.14 -10.70
C PHE A 137 -3.71 -0.23 -11.57
N ALA A 138 -2.48 0.02 -11.14
CA ALA A 138 -1.54 0.87 -11.87
C ALA A 138 -1.22 0.31 -13.28
N THR A 139 -1.02 -1.01 -13.39
CA THR A 139 -0.83 -1.67 -14.70
C THR A 139 -2.10 -1.63 -15.54
N ALA A 140 -3.26 -1.76 -14.91
CA ALA A 140 -4.56 -1.75 -15.57
C ALA A 140 -4.92 -0.37 -16.16
N ALA A 141 -4.36 0.71 -15.64
CA ALA A 141 -4.49 2.04 -16.25
C ALA A 141 -3.98 2.06 -17.71
N TYR A 142 -3.14 1.10 -18.09
CA TYR A 142 -2.69 0.93 -19.47
C TYR A 142 -3.43 -0.19 -20.20
N TRP A 143 -3.38 -1.45 -19.71
CA TRP A 143 -3.96 -2.57 -20.44
C TRP A 143 -5.51 -2.56 -20.45
N GLY A 144 -6.14 -1.93 -19.46
CA GLY A 144 -7.60 -1.82 -19.39
C GLY A 144 -8.19 -1.16 -20.64
N PRO A 145 -7.85 0.11 -20.93
CA PRO A 145 -8.35 0.79 -22.13
C PRO A 145 -7.77 0.26 -23.44
N THR A 146 -6.60 -0.42 -23.45
CA THR A 146 -5.91 -0.84 -24.67
C THR A 146 -6.35 -2.24 -25.14
N THR A 147 -6.19 -3.25 -24.28
CA THR A 147 -6.46 -4.65 -24.61
C THR A 147 -7.70 -5.21 -23.90
N GLY A 148 -8.15 -4.56 -22.84
CA GLY A 148 -9.29 -4.97 -22.02
C GLY A 148 -9.06 -6.19 -21.13
N SER A 149 -7.84 -6.75 -21.14
CA SER A 149 -7.45 -7.92 -20.34
C SER A 149 -5.99 -7.84 -19.91
N PRO A 150 -5.64 -8.40 -18.74
CA PRO A 150 -4.27 -8.40 -18.26
C PRO A 150 -3.36 -9.20 -19.22
N PRO A 151 -2.18 -8.65 -19.57
CA PRO A 151 -1.25 -9.33 -20.47
C PRO A 151 -0.62 -10.57 -19.80
N ALA A 152 -0.26 -11.56 -20.62
CA ALA A 152 0.48 -12.72 -20.17
C ALA A 152 1.82 -12.29 -19.54
N GLY A 153 2.16 -12.87 -18.38
CA GLY A 153 3.39 -12.50 -17.66
C GLY A 153 3.22 -11.40 -16.58
N LEU A 154 2.08 -10.70 -16.55
CA LEU A 154 1.81 -9.69 -15.52
C LEU A 154 1.94 -10.25 -14.08
N GLY A 155 1.58 -11.52 -13.87
CA GLY A 155 1.69 -12.20 -12.58
C GLY A 155 3.10 -12.15 -11.97
N TRP A 156 4.15 -12.20 -12.78
CA TRP A 156 5.54 -12.07 -12.31
C TRP A 156 5.85 -10.69 -11.76
N PHE A 157 5.31 -9.64 -12.39
CA PHE A 157 5.44 -8.27 -11.88
C PHE A 157 4.74 -8.11 -10.53
N LEU A 158 3.52 -8.64 -10.40
CA LEU A 158 2.78 -8.59 -9.14
C LEU A 158 3.46 -9.41 -8.04
N ALA A 159 4.06 -10.56 -8.36
CA ALA A 159 4.85 -11.33 -7.42
C ALA A 159 6.10 -10.57 -6.96
N ALA A 160 6.80 -9.92 -7.89
CA ALA A 160 7.94 -9.05 -7.56
C ALA A 160 7.52 -7.85 -6.68
N SER A 161 6.38 -7.22 -6.98
CA SER A 161 5.80 -6.16 -6.16
C SER A 161 5.52 -6.63 -4.72
N PHE A 162 4.89 -7.78 -4.58
CA PHE A 162 4.63 -8.38 -3.27
C PHE A 162 5.92 -8.65 -2.49
N THR A 163 6.89 -9.29 -3.14
CA THR A 163 8.19 -9.61 -2.52
C THR A 163 8.93 -8.34 -2.11
N ASN A 164 8.93 -7.31 -2.96
CA ASN A 164 9.52 -6.00 -2.65
C ASN A 164 8.84 -5.35 -1.45
N GLY A 165 7.51 -5.45 -1.35
CA GLY A 165 6.74 -5.01 -0.18
C GLY A 165 7.22 -5.70 1.11
N LEU A 166 7.41 -7.03 1.08
CA LEU A 166 7.93 -7.78 2.21
C LEU A 166 9.33 -7.32 2.62
N VAL A 167 10.23 -7.14 1.65
CA VAL A 167 11.62 -6.69 1.89
C VAL A 167 11.63 -5.30 2.54
N ILE A 168 10.84 -4.36 2.03
CA ILE A 168 10.75 -3.00 2.58
C ILE A 168 10.14 -3.03 3.99
N GLU A 169 9.06 -3.79 4.20
CA GLU A 169 8.37 -3.86 5.49
C GLU A 169 9.25 -4.47 6.58
N ILE A 170 9.98 -5.55 6.27
CA ILE A 170 10.92 -6.14 7.22
C ILE A 170 12.07 -5.17 7.50
N GLY A 171 12.69 -4.63 6.45
CA GLY A 171 13.85 -3.75 6.57
C GLY A 171 13.58 -2.50 7.41
N ARG A 172 12.44 -1.83 7.19
CA ARG A 172 12.06 -0.62 7.96
C ARG A 172 11.78 -0.88 9.45
N LYS A 173 11.55 -2.15 9.83
CA LYS A 173 11.29 -2.59 11.20
C LYS A 173 12.47 -3.32 11.84
N ILE A 174 13.67 -3.22 11.27
CA ILE A 174 14.92 -3.63 11.91
C ILE A 174 15.57 -2.38 12.50
N ARG A 175 15.69 -2.31 13.82
CA ARG A 175 16.24 -1.16 14.54
C ARG A 175 17.37 -1.59 15.47
N LEU A 176 18.31 -0.68 15.72
CA LEU A 176 19.27 -0.82 16.81
C LEU A 176 18.55 -0.70 18.15
N HIS A 177 19.10 -1.34 19.17
CA HIS A 177 18.48 -1.36 20.51
C HIS A 177 18.20 0.04 21.08
N GLU A 178 19.08 0.99 20.83
CA GLU A 178 18.96 2.40 21.22
C GLU A 178 17.83 3.17 20.51
N ASN A 179 17.39 2.66 19.34
CA ASN A 179 16.34 3.27 18.52
C ASN A 179 14.99 2.54 18.67
N GLU A 180 14.89 1.57 19.60
CA GLU A 180 13.64 0.87 19.86
C GLU A 180 12.72 1.72 20.71
N GLU A 181 11.48 1.86 20.27
CA GLU A 181 10.46 2.62 20.99
C GLU A 181 9.53 1.70 21.78
N GLU A 182 9.12 2.11 22.97
CA GLU A 182 8.14 1.37 23.76
C GLU A 182 6.79 1.32 23.03
N GLY A 183 6.10 0.18 23.11
CA GLY A 183 4.82 -0.03 22.44
C GLY A 183 4.89 -0.21 20.92
N VAL A 184 6.09 -0.13 20.30
CA VAL A 184 6.28 -0.34 18.86
C VAL A 184 6.83 -1.74 18.61
N PRO A 185 6.07 -2.66 17.97
CA PRO A 185 6.57 -3.98 17.57
C PRO A 185 7.53 -3.86 16.39
N THR A 186 8.76 -4.32 16.59
CA THR A 186 9.80 -4.39 15.54
C THR A 186 10.29 -5.83 15.38
N TYR A 187 10.83 -6.17 14.20
CA TYR A 187 11.38 -7.51 13.99
C TYR A 187 12.69 -7.72 14.75
N SER A 188 13.43 -6.65 15.03
CA SER A 188 14.60 -6.69 15.92
C SER A 188 14.24 -7.06 17.35
N LYS A 189 13.12 -6.53 17.90
CA LYS A 189 12.61 -6.95 19.23
C LYS A 189 12.12 -8.40 19.23
N LEU A 190 11.39 -8.81 18.18
CA LEU A 190 10.75 -10.12 18.12
C LEU A 190 11.73 -11.26 17.89
N TRP A 191 12.71 -11.05 17.02
CA TRP A 191 13.61 -12.13 16.55
C TRP A 191 15.06 -11.90 16.92
N GLY A 192 15.42 -10.71 17.42
CA GLY A 192 16.80 -10.24 17.54
C GLY A 192 17.35 -9.73 16.20
N ILE A 193 18.27 -8.76 16.26
CA ILE A 193 18.84 -8.08 15.09
C ILE A 193 19.44 -9.09 14.09
N SER A 194 20.24 -10.07 14.56
CA SER A 194 20.92 -11.05 13.68
C SER A 194 19.96 -11.96 12.94
N LYS A 195 18.85 -12.38 13.57
CA LYS A 195 17.85 -13.22 12.92
C LYS A 195 16.97 -12.40 11.98
N ALA A 196 16.57 -11.20 12.41
CA ALA A 196 15.80 -10.28 11.56
C ALA A 196 16.58 -9.91 10.29
N GLY A 197 17.90 -9.63 10.40
CA GLY A 197 18.77 -9.35 9.26
C GLY A 197 18.90 -10.55 8.32
N ARG A 198 19.05 -11.78 8.85
CA ARG A 198 19.08 -12.98 8.00
C ARG A 198 17.78 -13.22 7.24
N VAL A 199 16.63 -13.02 7.88
CA VAL A 199 15.32 -13.16 7.24
C VAL A 199 15.09 -12.06 6.18
N TRP A 200 15.70 -10.89 6.37
CA TRP A 200 15.61 -9.79 5.42
C TRP A 200 16.45 -10.00 4.15
N ILE A 201 17.61 -10.64 4.29
CA ILE A 201 18.54 -10.89 3.17
C ILE A 201 18.11 -12.10 2.32
N GLY A 202 17.32 -13.03 2.89
CA GLY A 202 16.86 -14.27 2.23
C GLY A 202 17.46 -15.48 2.90
#